data_7d6cd676523c1a6c4efb404619e5c757
#
_entry.id   7d6cd676523c1a6c4efb404619e5c757
#
_cell.length_a   1.000
_cell.length_b   1.000
_cell.length_c   1.000
_cell.angle_alpha   90.00
_cell.angle_beta   90.00
_cell.angle_gamma   90.00
#
_symmetry.space_group_name_H-M   'P 1'
#
loop_
_entity.id
_entity.type
_entity.pdbx_description
1 polymer ?
#
loop_
_entity_poly.entity_id
_entity_poly.type
_entity_poly.pdbx_seq_one_letter_code
_entity_poly.pdbx_strand_id
1 'polypeptide(L)'
;MNKIKNLKPNHNGNYKQGYFKPTNPGKYRGDPNQIIFRSMWEQRFMVWCDIHPNIVKWSSEPVAIPYINPCAKLVNGQYQSAMHNYYVDFYITVQKEDGSQSWLIEIKPGMQVPTSEQLSRLGNMISEGNRTDKKVKRYNQELKTLLINRAKFLAAKKFAEDRGCKFAVCDEHFLF
;
A
#
# COMPACT_ATOMS: atom_id res chain seq x y z
N MET A 1 -7.95 -19.28 3.70
CA MET A 1 -6.79 -18.34 3.52
C MET A 1 -6.14 -18.67 2.19
N ASN A 2 -6.38 -17.85 1.16
CA ASN A 2 -5.70 -18.04 -0.12
C ASN A 2 -4.22 -17.69 0.08
N LYS A 3 -3.35 -18.70 0.00
CA LYS A 3 -1.89 -18.49 -0.02
C LYS A 3 -1.55 -17.61 -1.22
N ILE A 4 -1.12 -16.38 -0.96
CA ILE A 4 -0.44 -15.58 -1.96
C ILE A 4 0.75 -16.43 -2.41
N LYS A 5 0.85 -16.70 -3.73
CA LYS A 5 1.94 -17.51 -4.28
C LYS A 5 3.28 -16.93 -3.83
N ASN A 6 4.17 -17.78 -3.35
CA ASN A 6 5.56 -17.43 -3.02
C ASN A 6 6.24 -16.80 -4.25
N LEU A 7 6.14 -15.49 -4.37
CA LEU A 7 6.81 -14.75 -5.42
C LEU A 7 8.25 -14.53 -4.96
N LYS A 8 9.21 -14.97 -5.77
CA LYS A 8 10.63 -14.67 -5.54
C LYS A 8 10.87 -13.14 -5.67
N PRO A 9 11.87 -12.58 -4.98
CA PRO A 9 12.27 -11.19 -5.20
C PRO A 9 12.59 -10.96 -6.68
N ASN A 10 12.14 -9.83 -7.22
CA ASN A 10 12.44 -9.44 -8.60
C ASN A 10 13.71 -8.57 -8.60
N HIS A 11 14.81 -9.11 -9.11
CA HIS A 11 16.09 -8.39 -9.20
C HIS A 11 16.21 -7.45 -10.40
N ASN A 12 15.26 -7.52 -11.36
CA ASN A 12 15.25 -6.70 -12.58
C ASN A 12 14.36 -5.44 -12.45
N GLY A 13 13.80 -5.19 -11.27
CA GLY A 13 12.93 -4.03 -11.02
C GLY A 13 13.70 -2.77 -10.62
N ASN A 14 13.02 -1.61 -10.68
CA ASN A 14 13.56 -0.30 -10.27
C ASN A 14 13.82 -0.19 -8.76
N TYR A 15 13.38 -1.15 -7.97
CA TYR A 15 13.50 -1.14 -6.49
C TYR A 15 14.26 -2.37 -6.03
N LYS A 16 15.14 -2.16 -5.03
CA LYS A 16 15.85 -3.27 -4.38
C LYS A 16 14.85 -4.14 -3.63
N GLN A 17 14.81 -5.42 -3.98
CA GLN A 17 13.99 -6.45 -3.34
C GLN A 17 14.89 -7.53 -2.73
N GLY A 18 14.38 -8.22 -1.73
CA GLY A 18 15.14 -9.31 -1.12
C GLY A 18 14.35 -10.06 -0.05
N TYR A 19 15.01 -11.04 0.55
CA TYR A 19 14.46 -11.76 1.70
C TYR A 19 14.81 -11.01 2.99
N PHE A 20 13.83 -10.93 3.89
CA PHE A 20 14.03 -10.40 5.23
C PHE A 20 14.09 -11.55 6.23
N LYS A 21 15.13 -11.55 7.07
CA LYS A 21 15.28 -12.51 8.16
C LYS A 21 15.02 -11.80 9.49
N PRO A 22 13.94 -12.12 10.20
CA PRO A 22 13.62 -11.47 11.48
C PRO A 22 14.57 -11.92 12.58
N THR A 23 14.89 -11.02 13.49
CA THR A 23 15.61 -11.30 14.74
C THR A 23 14.67 -11.93 15.77
N ASN A 24 13.37 -11.54 15.71
CA ASN A 24 12.32 -12.03 16.60
C ASN A 24 11.25 -12.80 15.82
N PRO A 25 11.55 -14.00 15.29
CA PRO A 25 10.63 -14.72 14.39
C PRO A 25 9.29 -15.06 15.05
N GLY A 26 9.20 -15.15 16.35
CA GLY A 26 7.95 -15.39 17.09
C GLY A 26 6.92 -14.26 16.98
N LYS A 27 7.32 -13.04 16.58
CA LYS A 27 6.41 -11.92 16.31
C LYS A 27 5.76 -12.02 14.91
N TYR A 28 6.39 -12.75 13.98
CA TYR A 28 5.90 -12.81 12.60
C TYR A 28 4.75 -13.81 12.46
N ARG A 29 3.67 -13.37 11.80
CA ARG A 29 2.52 -14.22 11.45
C ARG A 29 2.68 -14.77 10.04
N GLY A 30 3.26 -15.93 9.90
CA GLY A 30 3.54 -16.61 8.65
C GLY A 30 4.80 -17.43 8.76
N ASP A 31 5.39 -17.80 7.62
CA ASP A 31 6.68 -18.45 7.59
C ASP A 31 7.81 -17.39 7.67
N PRO A 32 8.55 -17.31 8.78
CA PRO A 32 9.60 -16.32 8.94
C PRO A 32 10.79 -16.51 7.99
N ASN A 33 10.88 -17.65 7.29
CA ASN A 33 11.91 -17.91 6.29
C ASN A 33 11.52 -17.44 4.88
N GLN A 34 10.29 -16.95 4.69
CA GLN A 34 9.76 -16.56 3.39
C GLN A 34 9.24 -15.13 3.34
N ILE A 35 9.83 -14.25 4.13
CA ILE A 35 9.47 -12.84 4.15
C ILE A 35 10.22 -12.11 3.03
N ILE A 36 9.48 -11.45 2.13
CA ILE A 36 10.05 -10.69 1.02
C ILE A 36 9.72 -9.22 1.20
N PHE A 37 10.74 -8.35 1.13
CA PHE A 37 10.55 -6.91 0.96
C PHE A 37 10.66 -6.54 -0.51
N ARG A 38 9.81 -5.62 -0.98
CA ARG A 38 9.78 -5.14 -2.38
C ARG A 38 10.35 -3.73 -2.54
N SER A 39 10.66 -3.09 -1.42
CA SER A 39 11.33 -1.80 -1.38
C SER A 39 12.17 -1.67 -0.10
N MET A 40 13.12 -0.73 -0.12
CA MET A 40 13.93 -0.43 1.08
C MET A 40 13.09 0.18 2.21
N TRP A 41 11.97 0.84 1.87
CA TRP A 41 11.05 1.39 2.86
C TRP A 41 10.30 0.28 3.60
N GLU A 42 9.81 -0.72 2.85
CA GLU A 42 9.24 -1.92 3.47
C GLU A 42 10.26 -2.64 4.35
N GLN A 43 11.51 -2.79 3.90
CA GLN A 43 12.55 -3.42 4.72
C GLN A 43 12.77 -2.68 6.05
N ARG A 44 12.84 -1.34 6.02
CA ARG A 44 12.97 -0.52 7.24
C ARG A 44 11.78 -0.71 8.18
N PHE A 45 10.58 -0.72 7.63
CA PHE A 45 9.38 -0.96 8.41
C PHE A 45 9.37 -2.36 9.02
N MET A 46 9.82 -3.40 8.29
CA MET A 46 9.99 -4.76 8.82
C MET A 46 10.96 -4.80 9.99
N VAL A 47 12.12 -4.12 9.86
CA VAL A 47 13.10 -4.00 10.96
C VAL A 47 12.44 -3.35 12.17
N TRP A 48 11.72 -2.24 11.96
CA TRP A 48 11.03 -1.54 13.04
C TRP A 48 9.98 -2.44 13.71
N CYS A 49 9.14 -3.14 12.94
CA CYS A 49 8.17 -4.09 13.50
C CYS A 49 8.83 -5.20 14.32
N ASP A 50 9.95 -5.72 13.84
CA ASP A 50 10.64 -6.85 14.47
C ASP A 50 11.26 -6.46 15.83
N ILE A 51 11.90 -5.28 15.90
CA ILE A 51 12.63 -4.86 17.12
C ILE A 51 11.78 -4.05 18.10
N HIS A 52 10.72 -3.36 17.64
CA HIS A 52 9.93 -2.47 18.50
C HIS A 52 9.23 -3.24 19.64
N PRO A 53 9.42 -2.87 20.93
CA PRO A 53 8.91 -3.66 22.06
C PRO A 53 7.38 -3.77 22.07
N ASN A 54 6.67 -2.71 21.69
CA ASN A 54 5.21 -2.68 21.71
C ASN A 54 4.57 -3.39 20.50
N ILE A 55 5.33 -3.77 19.46
CA ILE A 55 4.83 -4.62 18.39
C ILE A 55 4.90 -6.05 18.85
N VAL A 56 3.73 -6.66 19.07
CA VAL A 56 3.64 -8.05 19.53
C VAL A 56 3.44 -9.05 18.40
N LYS A 57 2.85 -8.61 17.30
CA LYS A 57 2.67 -9.42 16.09
C LYS A 57 2.71 -8.55 14.84
N TRP A 58 3.24 -9.10 13.73
CA TRP A 58 3.21 -8.46 12.44
C TRP A 58 3.23 -9.47 11.29
N SER A 59 2.82 -9.06 10.09
CA SER A 59 2.96 -9.83 8.84
C SER A 59 3.04 -8.89 7.65
N SER A 60 3.73 -9.32 6.59
CA SER A 60 3.74 -8.66 5.27
C SER A 60 2.69 -9.26 4.35
N GLU A 61 2.12 -8.45 3.45
CA GLU A 61 1.09 -8.84 2.47
C GLU A 61 -0.02 -9.75 3.07
N PRO A 62 -0.63 -9.39 4.22
CA PRO A 62 -1.45 -10.31 5.01
C PRO A 62 -2.75 -10.71 4.32
N VAL A 63 -3.27 -9.83 3.44
CA VAL A 63 -4.60 -9.96 2.86
C VAL A 63 -4.70 -9.27 1.50
N ALA A 64 -5.53 -9.86 0.63
CA ALA A 64 -5.98 -9.24 -0.61
C ALA A 64 -7.35 -8.57 -0.37
N ILE A 65 -7.45 -7.28 -0.60
CA ILE A 65 -8.66 -6.48 -0.41
C ILE A 65 -9.23 -6.13 -1.78
N PRO A 66 -10.46 -6.54 -2.10
CA PRO A 66 -11.08 -6.17 -3.36
C PRO A 66 -11.41 -4.67 -3.38
N TYR A 67 -11.14 -4.02 -4.51
CA TYR A 67 -11.53 -2.62 -4.75
C TYR A 67 -11.93 -2.42 -6.20
N ILE A 68 -12.77 -1.40 -6.46
CA ILE A 68 -13.13 -1.00 -7.81
C ILE A 68 -12.08 0.01 -8.30
N ASN A 69 -11.38 -0.32 -9.39
CA ASN A 69 -10.45 0.60 -10.02
C ASN A 69 -11.24 1.76 -10.68
N PRO A 70 -11.06 3.02 -10.25
CA PRO A 70 -11.81 4.15 -10.80
C PRO A 70 -11.37 4.53 -12.22
N CYS A 71 -10.23 4.03 -12.68
CA CYS A 71 -9.72 4.29 -14.02
C CYS A 71 -10.28 3.25 -14.98
N ALA A 72 -11.47 3.52 -15.51
CA ALA A 72 -12.15 2.67 -16.47
C ALA A 72 -11.30 2.41 -17.72
N LYS A 73 -11.37 1.19 -18.24
CA LYS A 73 -10.80 0.84 -19.53
C LYS A 73 -11.91 0.87 -20.59
N LEU A 74 -11.57 1.31 -21.80
CA LEU A 74 -12.45 1.21 -22.95
C LEU A 74 -12.41 -0.25 -23.45
N VAL A 75 -13.53 -0.95 -23.35
CA VAL A 75 -13.70 -2.31 -23.84
C VAL A 75 -14.92 -2.32 -24.76
N ASN A 76 -14.73 -2.68 -26.02
CA ASN A 76 -15.81 -2.69 -27.03
C ASN A 76 -16.61 -1.37 -27.12
N GLY A 77 -15.92 -0.23 -27.04
CA GLY A 77 -16.55 1.09 -27.11
C GLY A 77 -17.23 1.56 -25.82
N GLN A 78 -17.21 0.77 -24.74
CA GLN A 78 -17.79 1.13 -23.44
C GLN A 78 -16.70 1.22 -22.35
N TYR A 79 -16.84 2.21 -21.46
CA TYR A 79 -15.97 2.31 -20.28
C TYR A 79 -16.40 1.30 -19.22
N GLN A 80 -15.49 0.39 -18.85
CA GLN A 80 -15.72 -0.61 -17.82
C GLN A 80 -14.75 -0.42 -16.66
N SER A 81 -15.29 -0.26 -15.46
CA SER A 81 -14.52 -0.38 -14.22
C SER A 81 -14.31 -1.86 -13.92
N ALA A 82 -13.10 -2.25 -13.54
CA ALA A 82 -12.81 -3.61 -13.16
C ALA A 82 -12.54 -3.72 -11.66
N MET A 83 -13.02 -4.80 -11.05
CA MET A 83 -12.64 -5.16 -9.70
C MET A 83 -11.22 -5.72 -9.70
N HIS A 84 -10.40 -5.22 -8.80
CA HIS A 84 -9.01 -5.62 -8.61
C HIS A 84 -8.76 -6.01 -7.15
N ASN A 85 -7.73 -6.79 -6.92
CA ASN A 85 -7.22 -7.06 -5.59
C ASN A 85 -6.10 -6.08 -5.22
N TYR A 86 -6.21 -5.50 -4.03
CA TYR A 86 -5.19 -4.69 -3.40
C TYR A 86 -4.55 -5.49 -2.26
N TYR A 87 -3.25 -5.66 -2.31
CA TYR A 87 -2.46 -6.30 -1.26
C TYR A 87 -1.89 -5.19 -0.40
N VAL A 88 -2.42 -5.06 0.82
CA VAL A 88 -1.90 -4.10 1.79
C VAL A 88 -0.53 -4.57 2.29
N ASP A 89 0.40 -3.65 2.51
CA ASP A 89 1.79 -4.01 2.76
C ASP A 89 1.96 -4.77 4.08
N PHE A 90 1.32 -4.31 5.19
CA PHE A 90 1.51 -4.92 6.51
C PHE A 90 0.24 -5.01 7.33
N TYR A 91 0.26 -5.99 8.25
CA TYR A 91 -0.59 -6.04 9.43
C TYR A 91 0.31 -6.01 10.66
N ILE A 92 -0.04 -5.19 11.66
CA ILE A 92 0.65 -5.13 12.94
C ILE A 92 -0.35 -5.17 14.10
N THR A 93 0.08 -5.70 15.25
CA THR A 93 -0.63 -5.59 16.53
C THR A 93 0.28 -4.87 17.51
N VAL A 94 -0.18 -3.74 18.00
CA VAL A 94 0.51 -2.89 18.98
C VAL A 94 -0.08 -3.16 20.35
N GLN A 95 0.76 -3.50 21.32
CA GLN A 95 0.38 -3.58 22.73
C GLN A 95 0.33 -2.16 23.32
N LYS A 96 -0.72 -1.86 24.07
CA LYS A 96 -0.92 -0.62 24.82
C LYS A 96 -1.23 -0.95 26.29
N GLU A 97 -1.24 0.04 27.14
CA GLU A 97 -1.59 -0.11 28.55
C GLU A 97 -3.02 -0.65 28.77
N ASP A 98 -3.96 -0.21 27.93
CA ASP A 98 -5.38 -0.54 27.95
C ASP A 98 -5.78 -1.73 27.05
N GLY A 99 -4.80 -2.45 26.49
CA GLY A 99 -5.05 -3.60 25.61
C GLY A 99 -4.20 -3.59 24.36
N SER A 100 -4.65 -4.28 23.30
CA SER A 100 -3.93 -4.33 22.02
C SER A 100 -4.78 -3.74 20.88
N GLN A 101 -4.12 -3.03 19.97
CA GLN A 101 -4.75 -2.49 18.77
C GLN A 101 -4.07 -3.02 17.52
N SER A 102 -4.87 -3.53 16.59
CA SER A 102 -4.39 -4.00 15.29
C SER A 102 -4.56 -2.95 14.20
N TRP A 103 -3.61 -2.96 13.25
CA TRP A 103 -3.56 -2.03 12.14
C TRP A 103 -3.24 -2.73 10.84
N LEU A 104 -3.84 -2.26 9.76
CA LEU A 104 -3.36 -2.45 8.40
C LEU A 104 -2.53 -1.22 8.01
N ILE A 105 -1.34 -1.45 7.50
CA ILE A 105 -0.38 -0.38 7.15
C ILE A 105 0.00 -0.48 5.69
N GLU A 106 -0.04 0.64 5.02
CA GLU A 106 0.51 0.82 3.67
C GLU A 106 1.72 1.72 3.72
N ILE A 107 2.77 1.38 2.99
CA ILE A 107 4.00 2.19 2.86
C ILE A 107 3.96 2.92 1.52
N LYS A 108 3.89 4.26 1.54
CA LYS A 108 3.83 5.07 0.31
C LYS A 108 4.56 6.38 0.48
N PRO A 109 5.28 6.85 -0.56
CA PRO A 109 5.75 8.24 -0.59
C PRO A 109 4.58 9.22 -0.43
N GLY A 110 4.77 10.28 0.37
CA GLY A 110 3.74 11.28 0.64
C GLY A 110 3.11 11.86 -0.62
N MET A 111 3.92 12.04 -1.68
CA MET A 111 3.43 12.49 -2.99
C MET A 111 2.42 11.54 -3.66
N GLN A 112 2.35 10.28 -3.24
CA GLN A 112 1.40 9.26 -3.71
C GLN A 112 0.22 9.05 -2.77
N VAL A 113 0.18 9.77 -1.65
CA VAL A 113 -0.96 9.77 -0.71
C VAL A 113 -1.97 10.82 -1.20
N PRO A 114 -3.17 10.42 -1.63
CA PRO A 114 -4.11 11.33 -2.27
C PRO A 114 -4.71 12.32 -1.28
N THR A 115 -4.51 13.60 -1.52
CA THR A 115 -5.21 14.70 -0.85
C THR A 115 -6.20 15.38 -1.80
N SER A 116 -7.24 16.02 -1.25
CA SER A 116 -8.21 16.75 -2.07
C SER A 116 -7.55 17.90 -2.83
N GLU A 117 -6.58 18.57 -2.21
CA GLU A 117 -5.82 19.66 -2.81
C GLU A 117 -4.98 19.19 -4.00
N GLN A 118 -4.23 18.09 -3.86
CA GLN A 118 -3.45 17.52 -4.96
C GLN A 118 -4.33 17.13 -6.15
N LEU A 119 -5.47 16.48 -5.88
CA LEU A 119 -6.40 16.05 -6.92
C LEU A 119 -6.98 17.25 -7.69
N SER A 120 -7.40 18.30 -6.97
CA SER A 120 -7.92 19.54 -7.56
C SER A 120 -6.86 20.26 -8.39
N ARG A 121 -5.64 20.41 -7.86
CA ARG A 121 -4.51 21.05 -8.56
C ARG A 121 -4.19 20.34 -9.88
N LEU A 122 -4.08 19.01 -9.85
CA LEU A 122 -3.82 18.24 -11.07
C LEU A 122 -4.96 18.33 -12.08
N GLY A 123 -6.21 18.31 -11.62
CA GLY A 123 -7.40 18.50 -12.47
C GLY A 123 -7.34 19.82 -13.21
N ASN A 124 -7.03 20.92 -12.54
CA ASN A 124 -6.89 22.26 -13.16
C ASN A 124 -5.74 22.29 -14.18
N MET A 125 -4.56 21.78 -13.81
CA MET A 125 -3.40 21.74 -14.74
C MET A 125 -3.69 20.92 -16.01
N ILE A 126 -4.52 19.90 -15.91
CA ILE A 126 -4.93 19.06 -17.06
C ILE A 126 -5.94 19.79 -17.92
N SER A 127 -6.92 20.49 -17.32
CA SER A 127 -7.95 21.22 -18.04
C SER A 127 -7.42 22.46 -18.79
N GLU A 128 -6.41 23.11 -18.23
CA GLU A 128 -5.78 24.31 -18.79
C GLU A 128 -4.69 23.98 -19.84
N GLY A 129 -4.21 22.73 -19.87
CA GLY A 129 -3.11 22.31 -20.72
C GLY A 129 -3.52 21.71 -22.06
N ASN A 130 -2.62 21.75 -23.04
CA ASN A 130 -2.81 21.06 -24.31
C ASN A 130 -2.64 19.54 -24.11
N ARG A 131 -3.60 18.73 -24.57
CA ARG A 131 -3.61 17.25 -24.42
C ARG A 131 -2.39 16.54 -25.03
N THR A 132 -1.70 17.15 -25.98
CA THR A 132 -0.50 16.59 -26.61
C THR A 132 0.78 16.87 -25.84
N ASP A 133 0.76 17.82 -24.90
CA ASP A 133 1.93 18.19 -24.08
C ASP A 133 2.39 17.02 -23.21
N LYS A 134 3.70 16.79 -23.15
CA LYS A 134 4.34 15.82 -22.25
C LYS A 134 3.99 16.08 -20.77
N LYS A 135 3.86 17.35 -20.38
CA LYS A 135 3.48 17.74 -19.02
C LYS A 135 2.06 17.26 -18.69
N VAL A 136 1.10 17.49 -19.59
CA VAL A 136 -0.29 17.06 -19.41
C VAL A 136 -0.39 15.53 -19.33
N LYS A 137 0.38 14.80 -20.15
CA LYS A 137 0.45 13.33 -20.06
C LYS A 137 0.98 12.88 -18.71
N ARG A 138 2.01 13.56 -18.16
CA ARG A 138 2.54 13.28 -16.82
C ARG A 138 1.50 13.55 -15.73
N TYR A 139 0.80 14.69 -15.78
CA TYR A 139 -0.25 15.04 -14.82
C TYR A 139 -1.42 14.05 -14.85
N ASN A 140 -1.82 13.59 -16.04
CA ASN A 140 -2.83 12.55 -16.18
C ASN A 140 -2.39 11.23 -15.53
N GLN A 141 -1.12 10.85 -15.70
CA GLN A 141 -0.59 9.62 -15.06
C GLN A 141 -0.51 9.75 -13.54
N GLU A 142 -0.11 10.92 -13.04
CA GLU A 142 -0.06 11.23 -11.61
C GLU A 142 -1.47 11.22 -11.01
N LEU A 143 -2.44 11.91 -11.63
CA LEU A 143 -3.84 11.92 -11.21
C LEU A 143 -4.41 10.50 -11.17
N LYS A 144 -4.16 9.71 -12.22
CA LYS A 144 -4.58 8.30 -12.27
C LYS A 144 -4.03 7.51 -11.09
N THR A 145 -2.75 7.67 -10.75
CA THR A 145 -2.12 7.00 -9.61
C THR A 145 -2.80 7.38 -8.31
N LEU A 146 -3.05 8.68 -8.08
CA LEU A 146 -3.71 9.17 -6.87
C LEU A 146 -5.17 8.67 -6.76
N LEU A 147 -5.92 8.66 -7.86
CA LEU A 147 -7.30 8.13 -7.86
C LEU A 147 -7.34 6.64 -7.52
N ILE A 148 -6.43 5.84 -8.08
CA ILE A 148 -6.31 4.41 -7.77
C ILE A 148 -5.92 4.22 -6.29
N ASN A 149 -4.94 4.97 -5.78
CA ASN A 149 -4.53 4.88 -4.38
C ASN A 149 -5.68 5.29 -3.45
N ARG A 150 -6.43 6.35 -3.78
CA ARG A 150 -7.63 6.75 -3.02
C ARG A 150 -8.65 5.60 -2.92
N ALA A 151 -8.94 4.94 -4.04
CA ALA A 151 -9.88 3.81 -4.04
C ALA A 151 -9.38 2.64 -3.20
N LYS A 152 -8.08 2.29 -3.29
CA LYS A 152 -7.45 1.27 -2.47
C LYS A 152 -7.54 1.59 -0.97
N PHE A 153 -7.20 2.83 -0.59
CA PHE A 153 -7.17 3.25 0.82
C PHE A 153 -8.56 3.30 1.43
N LEU A 154 -9.57 3.74 0.68
CA LEU A 154 -10.97 3.68 1.11
C LEU A 154 -11.43 2.23 1.34
N ALA A 155 -11.09 1.32 0.42
CA ALA A 155 -11.40 -0.10 0.57
C ALA A 155 -10.67 -0.71 1.78
N ALA A 156 -9.38 -0.39 1.98
CA ALA A 156 -8.61 -0.87 3.11
C ALA A 156 -9.12 -0.33 4.45
N LYS A 157 -9.50 0.95 4.51
CA LYS A 157 -10.08 1.56 5.71
C LYS A 157 -11.37 0.83 6.10
N LYS A 158 -12.30 0.66 5.16
CA LYS A 158 -13.54 -0.07 5.41
C LYS A 158 -13.28 -1.52 5.82
N PHE A 159 -12.39 -2.22 5.12
CA PHE A 159 -12.01 -3.60 5.44
C PHE A 159 -11.43 -3.74 6.85
N ALA A 160 -10.62 -2.77 7.29
CA ALA A 160 -10.05 -2.73 8.63
C ALA A 160 -11.15 -2.48 9.69
N GLU A 161 -12.01 -1.48 9.48
CA GLU A 161 -13.11 -1.13 10.38
C GLU A 161 -14.06 -2.32 10.60
N ASP A 162 -14.44 -3.02 9.53
CA ASP A 162 -15.31 -4.20 9.58
C ASP A 162 -14.70 -5.36 10.42
N ARG A 163 -13.39 -5.28 10.78
CA ARG A 163 -12.64 -6.29 11.56
C ARG A 163 -12.07 -5.78 12.88
N GLY A 164 -12.53 -4.60 13.33
CA GLY A 164 -12.03 -3.98 14.57
C GLY A 164 -10.56 -3.55 14.49
N CYS A 165 -10.02 -3.41 13.28
CA CYS A 165 -8.68 -2.91 13.02
C CYS A 165 -8.72 -1.43 12.58
N LYS A 166 -7.55 -0.79 12.56
CA LYS A 166 -7.37 0.52 11.96
C LYS A 166 -6.57 0.42 10.66
N PHE A 167 -6.66 1.43 9.81
CA PHE A 167 -5.83 1.56 8.61
C PHE A 167 -5.02 2.85 8.68
N ALA A 168 -3.75 2.79 8.31
CA ALA A 168 -2.88 3.96 8.19
C ALA A 168 -1.93 3.83 7.01
N VAL A 169 -1.50 4.97 6.48
CA VAL A 169 -0.44 5.07 5.48
C VAL A 169 0.79 5.66 6.18
N CYS A 170 1.92 4.99 6.04
CA CYS A 170 3.21 5.47 6.54
C CYS A 170 4.03 5.99 5.36
N ASP A 171 4.44 7.22 5.43
CA ASP A 171 5.26 7.90 4.44
C ASP A 171 6.71 8.07 4.92
N GLU A 172 7.49 8.89 4.21
CA GLU A 172 8.87 9.23 4.56
C GLU A 172 9.02 9.82 5.96
N HIS A 173 8.05 10.61 6.44
CA HIS A 173 8.13 11.25 7.76
C HIS A 173 8.02 10.25 8.91
N PHE A 174 7.40 9.10 8.67
CA PHE A 174 7.37 8.02 9.65
C PHE A 174 8.64 7.17 9.61
N LEU A 175 9.26 7.02 8.43
CA LEU A 175 10.37 6.08 8.21
C LEU A 175 11.75 6.70 8.40
N PHE A 176 11.86 8.04 8.37
CA PHE A 176 13.09 8.81 8.42
C PHE A 176 12.97 9.99 9.40
#